data_ec802468ca6b9216c1e88b3b1d8d54fa
#
_entry.id   ec802468ca6b9216c1e88b3b1d8d54fa
#
_cell.length_a   1.000
_cell.length_b   1.000
_cell.length_c   1.000
_cell.angle_alpha   90.00
_cell.angle_beta   90.00
_cell.angle_gamma   90.00
#
_symmetry.space_group_name_H-M   'P 1'
#
loop_
_entity.id
_entity.type
_entity.pdbx_description
1 polymer ?
#
loop_
_entity_poly.entity_id
_entity_poly.type
_entity_poly.pdbx_seq_one_letter_code
_entity_poly.pdbx_strand_id
1 'polypeptide(L)'
;MPGVGPKTEARLREALARERKPRPRRGLLLNRARELVGGIAAALEGEAAGDVRRWRDSCEALAVVCAAANPSVLLEEFAALPQIVTLVERGERRAVGVTLEGVPIEVVVAPPERFGTALVRATGSPAYVAALEPLPEAADEEAVFRALNLPWCPPELREEPFRGEPPELVELGGIRGDLHCHTRWSDGKATVADMARAANERGYDYIAICDHTPAVGAVRGLTPDDVRRQADEIAAANDLLAPFRVLRGIECDILPDGSLDLADDVLSELEWVQASVHGGQRMPRQQLTARVEEALRNPYVRCLSHPKGRYINRRPENDLDLDRVFEVALSEDVALEVNGLPDRLDLSGEHVRNALGAGVEIVCSTDAHSVRGLGNMQLSVATARRGWASAANVLNTRPLSTILRRRPPS
;
A
#
# COMPACT_ATOMS: atom_id res chain seq x y z
N MET A 1 -22.37 11.63 -39.94
CA MET A 1 -22.59 10.18 -40.09
C MET A 1 -24.08 9.90 -40.20
N PRO A 2 -24.56 9.20 -41.25
CA PRO A 2 -25.97 8.85 -41.34
C PRO A 2 -26.40 8.01 -40.13
N GLY A 3 -27.50 8.40 -39.47
CA GLY A 3 -28.03 7.69 -38.28
C GLY A 3 -27.51 8.14 -36.93
N VAL A 4 -26.61 9.12 -36.85
CA VAL A 4 -26.09 9.66 -35.57
C VAL A 4 -26.64 11.08 -35.39
N GLY A 5 -27.43 11.29 -34.33
CA GLY A 5 -27.97 12.61 -34.00
C GLY A 5 -26.87 13.59 -33.52
N PRO A 6 -27.12 14.94 -33.67
CA PRO A 6 -26.11 15.97 -33.37
C PRO A 6 -25.51 15.89 -31.97
N LYS A 7 -26.30 15.51 -30.97
CA LYS A 7 -25.81 15.31 -29.57
C LYS A 7 -24.87 14.12 -29.44
N THR A 8 -25.14 13.03 -30.16
CA THR A 8 -24.29 11.82 -30.15
C THR A 8 -23.01 12.09 -30.94
N GLU A 9 -23.08 12.82 -32.04
CA GLU A 9 -21.91 13.24 -32.83
C GLU A 9 -20.98 14.15 -31.98
N ALA A 10 -21.55 15.13 -31.28
CA ALA A 10 -20.78 16.00 -30.38
C ALA A 10 -20.08 15.19 -29.27
N ARG A 11 -20.78 14.24 -28.63
CA ARG A 11 -20.17 13.34 -27.61
C ARG A 11 -19.07 12.47 -28.20
N LEU A 12 -19.24 11.92 -29.38
CA LEU A 12 -18.21 11.11 -30.06
C LEU A 12 -16.99 11.96 -30.42
N ARG A 13 -17.20 13.19 -30.92
CA ARG A 13 -16.10 14.14 -31.22
C ARG A 13 -15.34 14.52 -29.93
N GLU A 14 -16.05 14.77 -28.85
CA GLU A 14 -15.43 15.05 -27.54
C GLU A 14 -14.67 13.84 -27.00
N ALA A 15 -15.23 12.65 -27.10
CA ALA A 15 -14.56 11.41 -26.70
C ALA A 15 -13.29 11.16 -27.53
N LEU A 16 -13.35 11.32 -28.84
CA LEU A 16 -12.19 11.21 -29.74
C LEU A 16 -11.13 12.29 -29.49
N ALA A 17 -11.56 13.51 -29.14
CA ALA A 17 -10.62 14.57 -28.75
C ALA A 17 -9.93 14.29 -27.41
N ARG A 18 -10.63 13.64 -26.47
CA ARG A 18 -10.03 13.15 -25.21
C ARG A 18 -9.05 12.00 -25.45
N GLU A 19 -9.33 11.08 -26.36
CA GLU A 19 -8.41 9.99 -26.71
C GLU A 19 -7.16 10.47 -27.47
N ARG A 20 -7.24 11.58 -28.21
CA ARG A 20 -6.09 12.18 -28.90
C ARG A 20 -5.12 12.94 -27.97
N LYS A 21 -5.52 13.25 -26.72
CA LYS A 21 -4.57 13.74 -25.73
C LYS A 21 -3.68 12.57 -25.32
N PRO A 22 -2.35 12.72 -25.32
CA PRO A 22 -1.46 11.69 -24.80
C PRO A 22 -1.96 11.32 -23.40
N ARG A 23 -2.41 10.08 -23.22
CA ARG A 23 -2.72 9.60 -21.87
C ARG A 23 -1.41 9.66 -21.10
N PRO A 24 -1.37 10.23 -19.89
CA PRO A 24 -0.18 10.14 -19.05
C PRO A 24 0.20 8.66 -18.97
N ARG A 25 1.48 8.35 -19.15
CA ARG A 25 1.98 6.97 -18.99
C ARG A 25 1.55 6.53 -17.59
N ARG A 26 0.80 5.44 -17.52
CA ARG A 26 0.42 4.82 -16.26
C ARG A 26 1.53 3.84 -15.91
N GLY A 27 2.18 4.05 -14.79
CA GLY A 27 3.13 3.09 -14.24
C GLY A 27 2.47 1.75 -13.93
N LEU A 28 3.26 0.72 -13.74
CA LEU A 28 2.77 -0.56 -13.21
C LEU A 28 2.46 -0.41 -11.72
N LEU A 29 1.41 -1.10 -11.26
CA LEU A 29 1.19 -1.28 -9.83
C LEU A 29 2.40 -1.98 -9.20
N LEU A 30 2.75 -1.59 -7.98
CA LEU A 30 3.95 -2.05 -7.30
C LEU A 30 4.11 -3.58 -7.28
N ASN A 31 3.05 -4.33 -6.97
CA ASN A 31 3.09 -5.79 -6.94
C ASN A 31 3.46 -6.39 -8.31
N ARG A 32 2.90 -5.84 -9.40
CA ARG A 32 3.19 -6.29 -10.78
C ARG A 32 4.61 -5.90 -11.21
N ALA A 33 5.02 -4.68 -10.85
CA ALA A 33 6.37 -4.20 -11.14
C ALA A 33 7.43 -5.04 -10.41
N ARG A 34 7.18 -5.41 -9.15
CA ARG A 34 8.07 -6.27 -8.35
C ARG A 34 8.18 -7.68 -8.92
N GLU A 35 7.06 -8.28 -9.35
CA GLU A 35 7.06 -9.59 -10.01
C GLU A 35 7.90 -9.57 -11.29
N LEU A 36 7.67 -8.56 -12.14
CA LEU A 36 8.36 -8.41 -13.42
C LEU A 36 9.86 -8.15 -13.25
N VAL A 37 10.20 -7.12 -12.47
CA VAL A 37 11.62 -6.73 -12.26
C VAL A 37 12.37 -7.80 -11.48
N GLY A 38 11.73 -8.44 -10.48
CA GLY A 38 12.31 -9.54 -9.73
C GLY A 38 12.64 -10.76 -10.61
N GLY A 39 11.76 -11.10 -11.56
CA GLY A 39 12.01 -12.16 -12.54
C GLY A 39 13.18 -11.84 -13.49
N ILE A 40 13.28 -10.59 -13.95
CA ILE A 40 14.37 -10.14 -14.81
C ILE A 40 15.69 -10.08 -14.02
N ALA A 41 15.67 -9.53 -12.80
CA ALA A 41 16.84 -9.47 -11.94
C ALA A 41 17.38 -10.86 -11.60
N ALA A 42 16.51 -11.81 -11.27
CA ALA A 42 16.91 -13.19 -11.00
C ALA A 42 17.53 -13.88 -12.24
N ALA A 43 16.98 -13.64 -13.44
CA ALA A 43 17.50 -14.21 -14.67
C ALA A 43 18.89 -13.65 -15.06
N LEU A 44 19.20 -12.43 -14.66
CA LEU A 44 20.46 -11.72 -14.97
C LEU A 44 21.44 -11.70 -13.77
N GLU A 45 21.14 -12.41 -12.69
CA GLU A 45 21.91 -12.38 -11.43
C GLU A 45 22.18 -10.94 -10.95
N GLY A 46 21.16 -10.06 -11.11
CA GLY A 46 21.24 -8.63 -10.80
C GLY A 46 20.32 -8.23 -9.64
N GLU A 47 20.38 -6.95 -9.29
CA GLU A 47 19.57 -6.34 -8.25
C GLU A 47 18.49 -5.44 -8.85
N ALA A 48 17.26 -5.55 -8.34
CA ALA A 48 16.19 -4.63 -8.67
C ALA A 48 16.54 -3.21 -8.22
N ALA A 49 16.21 -2.22 -9.05
CA ALA A 49 16.45 -0.81 -8.78
C ALA A 49 15.25 0.06 -9.19
N GLY A 50 15.43 1.37 -9.20
CA GLY A 50 14.36 2.30 -9.60
C GLY A 50 13.18 2.35 -8.62
N ASP A 51 12.01 2.62 -9.16
CA ASP A 51 10.76 2.77 -8.40
C ASP A 51 10.40 1.53 -7.59
N VAL A 52 10.68 0.35 -8.13
CA VAL A 52 10.41 -0.95 -7.50
C VAL A 52 11.17 -1.11 -6.19
N ARG A 53 12.46 -0.72 -6.17
CA ARG A 53 13.29 -0.82 -4.98
C ARG A 53 12.94 0.22 -3.93
N ARG A 54 12.42 1.38 -4.36
CA ARG A 54 11.87 2.41 -3.47
C ARG A 54 10.43 2.12 -3.02
N TRP A 55 9.84 1.01 -3.47
CA TRP A 55 8.46 0.61 -3.15
C TRP A 55 7.41 1.67 -3.54
N ARG A 56 7.58 2.33 -4.68
CA ARG A 56 6.61 3.31 -5.17
C ARG A 56 5.29 2.65 -5.55
N ASP A 57 4.20 3.29 -5.23
CA ASP A 57 2.82 2.81 -5.45
C ASP A 57 2.53 2.49 -6.92
N SER A 58 3.05 3.33 -7.83
CA SER A 58 3.03 3.17 -9.28
C SER A 58 4.45 3.34 -9.81
N CYS A 59 4.95 2.34 -10.53
CA CYS A 59 6.32 2.27 -10.99
C CYS A 59 6.41 2.62 -12.47
N GLU A 60 7.12 3.70 -12.80
CA GLU A 60 7.38 4.16 -14.18
C GLU A 60 8.84 3.93 -14.57
N ALA A 61 9.76 4.06 -13.62
CA ALA A 61 11.18 3.83 -13.78
C ALA A 61 11.56 2.44 -13.26
N LEU A 62 11.54 1.44 -14.16
CA LEU A 62 11.96 0.08 -13.86
C LEU A 62 13.45 -0.08 -14.20
N ALA A 63 14.23 -0.66 -13.29
CA ALA A 63 15.65 -0.86 -13.52
C ALA A 63 16.16 -2.16 -12.85
N VAL A 64 17.21 -2.73 -13.44
CA VAL A 64 18.04 -3.79 -12.86
C VAL A 64 19.51 -3.36 -13.00
N VAL A 65 20.29 -3.58 -11.94
CA VAL A 65 21.73 -3.35 -11.95
C VAL A 65 22.44 -4.69 -11.82
N CYS A 66 23.37 -4.96 -12.71
CA CYS A 66 24.18 -6.19 -12.72
C CYS A 66 25.65 -5.87 -12.54
N ALA A 67 26.40 -6.79 -11.95
CA ALA A 67 27.86 -6.68 -11.79
C ALA A 67 28.57 -7.56 -12.81
N ALA A 68 29.30 -6.97 -13.78
CA ALA A 68 30.17 -7.73 -14.68
C ALA A 68 31.30 -6.88 -15.23
N ALA A 69 32.48 -7.50 -15.39
CA ALA A 69 33.63 -6.88 -16.09
C ALA A 69 33.30 -6.69 -17.57
N ASN A 70 32.75 -7.71 -18.23
CA ASN A 70 32.28 -7.67 -19.63
C ASN A 70 30.75 -7.56 -19.69
N PRO A 71 30.16 -6.44 -20.13
CA PRO A 71 28.75 -6.22 -20.20
C PRO A 71 28.02 -6.92 -21.36
N SER A 72 28.73 -7.29 -22.42
CA SER A 72 28.13 -7.71 -23.69
C SER A 72 27.22 -8.92 -23.54
N VAL A 73 27.67 -9.93 -22.80
CA VAL A 73 26.90 -11.17 -22.56
C VAL A 73 25.57 -10.86 -21.83
N LEU A 74 25.62 -10.11 -20.72
CA LEU A 74 24.42 -9.74 -19.96
C LEU A 74 23.43 -8.89 -20.77
N LEU A 75 23.94 -7.99 -21.61
CA LEU A 75 23.07 -7.17 -22.47
C LEU A 75 22.44 -8.00 -23.60
N GLU A 76 23.10 -9.06 -24.06
CA GLU A 76 22.52 -10.03 -25.00
C GLU A 76 21.50 -10.92 -24.33
N GLU A 77 21.81 -11.44 -23.16
CA GLU A 77 20.86 -12.20 -22.33
C GLU A 77 19.60 -11.39 -22.01
N PHE A 78 19.76 -10.12 -21.60
CA PHE A 78 18.63 -9.21 -21.38
C PHE A 78 17.75 -9.07 -22.63
N ALA A 79 18.37 -8.87 -23.80
CA ALA A 79 17.63 -8.73 -25.06
C ALA A 79 16.86 -10.01 -25.46
N ALA A 80 17.34 -11.17 -25.01
CA ALA A 80 16.75 -12.47 -25.29
C ALA A 80 15.69 -12.92 -24.28
N LEU A 81 15.49 -12.17 -23.16
CA LEU A 81 14.50 -12.52 -22.15
C LEU A 81 13.07 -12.50 -22.73
N PRO A 82 12.22 -13.48 -22.39
CA PRO A 82 10.86 -13.56 -22.92
C PRO A 82 9.97 -12.40 -22.48
N GLN A 83 10.34 -11.69 -21.41
CA GLN A 83 9.66 -10.49 -20.93
C GLN A 83 9.94 -9.23 -21.78
N ILE A 84 10.98 -9.26 -22.62
CA ILE A 84 11.42 -8.11 -23.43
C ILE A 84 10.93 -8.25 -24.86
N VAL A 85 10.08 -7.31 -25.28
CA VAL A 85 9.52 -7.29 -26.65
C VAL A 85 10.52 -6.74 -27.66
N THR A 86 11.23 -5.67 -27.29
CA THR A 86 12.20 -4.98 -28.14
C THR A 86 13.16 -4.17 -27.32
N LEU A 87 14.36 -3.95 -27.83
CA LEU A 87 15.28 -2.92 -27.32
C LEU A 87 14.99 -1.60 -27.99
N VAL A 88 14.93 -0.53 -27.21
CA VAL A 88 14.78 0.86 -27.70
C VAL A 88 16.08 1.64 -27.60
N GLU A 89 17.01 1.19 -26.75
CA GLU A 89 18.33 1.78 -26.60
C GLU A 89 19.35 0.70 -26.22
N ARG A 90 20.56 0.77 -26.80
CA ARG A 90 21.68 -0.10 -26.43
C ARG A 90 22.97 0.71 -26.45
N GLY A 91 23.59 0.85 -25.27
CA GLY A 91 24.94 1.42 -25.09
C GLY A 91 25.95 0.32 -24.76
N GLU A 92 27.15 0.75 -24.35
CA GLU A 92 28.24 -0.16 -23.99
C GLU A 92 27.92 -0.97 -22.70
N ARG A 93 27.37 -0.31 -21.68
CA ARG A 93 27.07 -0.88 -20.35
C ARG A 93 25.62 -0.68 -19.91
N ARG A 94 24.74 -0.39 -20.85
CA ARG A 94 23.35 -0.05 -20.57
C ARG A 94 22.46 -0.44 -21.75
N ALA A 95 21.30 -0.96 -21.45
CA ALA A 95 20.26 -1.15 -22.45
C ALA A 95 18.87 -0.79 -21.86
N VAL A 96 17.96 -0.33 -22.72
CA VAL A 96 16.56 -0.11 -22.38
C VAL A 96 15.70 -0.98 -23.28
N GLY A 97 14.90 -1.84 -22.67
CA GLY A 97 13.93 -2.69 -23.33
C GLY A 97 12.50 -2.24 -23.02
N VAL A 98 11.56 -2.60 -23.89
CA VAL A 98 10.13 -2.51 -23.63
C VAL A 98 9.62 -3.88 -23.23
N THR A 99 8.94 -3.97 -22.10
CA THR A 99 8.40 -5.21 -21.58
C THR A 99 7.08 -5.60 -22.23
N LEU A 100 6.61 -6.82 -22.03
CA LEU A 100 5.27 -7.28 -22.45
C LEU A 100 4.14 -6.43 -21.87
N GLU A 101 4.36 -5.80 -20.71
CA GLU A 101 3.42 -4.86 -20.08
C GLU A 101 3.43 -3.46 -20.75
N GLY A 102 4.29 -3.26 -21.77
CA GLY A 102 4.43 -1.98 -22.48
C GLY A 102 5.19 -0.90 -21.71
N VAL A 103 5.86 -1.26 -20.61
CA VAL A 103 6.63 -0.34 -19.76
C VAL A 103 8.12 -0.50 -20.05
N PRO A 104 8.90 0.61 -20.17
CA PRO A 104 10.34 0.52 -20.36
C PRO A 104 11.02 0.01 -19.10
N ILE A 105 12.07 -0.81 -19.29
CA ILE A 105 12.97 -1.26 -18.23
C ILE A 105 14.41 -1.04 -18.67
N GLU A 106 15.22 -0.52 -17.76
CA GLU A 106 16.64 -0.29 -17.95
C GLU A 106 17.46 -1.39 -17.29
N VAL A 107 18.49 -1.88 -17.97
CA VAL A 107 19.55 -2.71 -17.38
C VAL A 107 20.86 -1.93 -17.44
N VAL A 108 21.52 -1.83 -16.29
CA VAL A 108 22.84 -1.20 -16.13
C VAL A 108 23.82 -2.28 -15.70
N VAL A 109 24.91 -2.43 -16.43
CA VAL A 109 25.99 -3.39 -16.11
C VAL A 109 27.22 -2.61 -15.61
N ALA A 110 27.43 -2.63 -14.30
CA ALA A 110 28.57 -1.98 -13.67
C ALA A 110 29.77 -2.93 -13.52
N PRO A 111 31.01 -2.44 -13.57
CA PRO A 111 32.14 -3.19 -13.07
C PRO A 111 31.94 -3.53 -11.59
N PRO A 112 32.36 -4.71 -11.09
CA PRO A 112 32.12 -5.13 -9.70
C PRO A 112 32.53 -4.08 -8.66
N GLU A 113 33.65 -3.40 -8.87
CA GLU A 113 34.16 -2.35 -7.98
C GLU A 113 33.35 -1.06 -7.97
N ARG A 114 32.37 -0.91 -8.90
CA ARG A 114 31.46 0.25 -9.02
C ARG A 114 29.98 -0.13 -8.86
N PHE A 115 29.72 -1.38 -8.51
CA PHE A 115 28.34 -1.89 -8.42
C PHE A 115 27.51 -1.10 -7.42
N GLY A 116 28.03 -0.84 -6.22
CA GLY A 116 27.33 -0.06 -5.20
C GLY A 116 26.98 1.35 -5.66
N THR A 117 27.91 2.02 -6.35
CA THR A 117 27.68 3.36 -6.94
C THR A 117 26.55 3.32 -7.98
N ALA A 118 26.57 2.33 -8.88
CA ALA A 118 25.54 2.16 -9.89
C ALA A 118 24.17 1.86 -9.24
N LEU A 119 24.16 1.05 -8.20
CA LEU A 119 22.93 0.67 -7.49
C LEU A 119 22.32 1.86 -6.74
N VAL A 120 23.13 2.70 -6.05
CA VAL A 120 22.67 3.96 -5.44
C VAL A 120 22.06 4.88 -6.50
N ARG A 121 22.78 5.07 -7.63
CA ARG A 121 22.34 5.94 -8.74
C ARG A 121 21.05 5.46 -9.38
N ALA A 122 20.93 4.18 -9.66
CA ALA A 122 19.74 3.59 -10.28
C ALA A 122 18.55 3.49 -9.32
N THR A 123 18.79 3.44 -7.99
CA THR A 123 17.74 3.32 -6.98
C THR A 123 17.15 4.67 -6.59
N GLY A 124 17.99 5.69 -6.31
CA GLY A 124 17.50 6.98 -5.82
C GLY A 124 16.66 7.74 -6.87
N SER A 125 15.78 8.61 -6.40
CA SER A 125 15.12 9.57 -7.30
C SER A 125 16.17 10.49 -7.93
N PRO A 126 15.87 11.14 -9.06
CA PRO A 126 16.78 12.13 -9.65
C PRO A 126 17.21 13.24 -8.67
N ALA A 127 16.27 13.71 -7.84
CA ALA A 127 16.55 14.75 -6.84
C ALA A 127 17.47 14.24 -5.72
N TYR A 128 17.21 13.02 -5.24
CA TYR A 128 18.04 12.38 -4.22
C TYR A 128 19.48 12.16 -4.71
N VAL A 129 19.64 11.58 -5.91
CA VAL A 129 20.96 11.31 -6.49
C VAL A 129 21.73 12.61 -6.75
N ALA A 130 21.08 13.63 -7.33
CA ALA A 130 21.72 14.94 -7.58
C ALA A 130 22.25 15.60 -6.30
N ALA A 131 21.60 15.40 -5.16
CA ALA A 131 22.04 15.92 -3.87
C ALA A 131 23.27 15.19 -3.29
N LEU A 132 23.56 13.96 -3.78
CA LEU A 132 24.72 13.16 -3.37
C LEU A 132 25.93 13.31 -4.30
N GLU A 133 25.73 13.80 -5.52
CA GLU A 133 26.83 13.94 -6.50
C GLU A 133 27.95 14.89 -6.02
N PRO A 134 29.23 14.60 -6.35
CA PRO A 134 29.68 13.42 -7.08
C PRO A 134 29.66 12.16 -6.21
N LEU A 135 29.09 11.06 -6.77
CA LEU A 135 29.08 9.77 -6.07
C LEU A 135 30.48 9.13 -6.13
N PRO A 136 31.01 8.65 -4.98
CA PRO A 136 32.26 7.91 -4.94
C PRO A 136 32.12 6.53 -5.62
N GLU A 137 33.19 6.01 -6.16
CA GLU A 137 33.24 4.65 -6.70
C GLU A 137 33.34 3.63 -5.56
N ALA A 138 32.39 2.69 -5.52
CA ALA A 138 32.36 1.65 -4.50
C ALA A 138 31.64 0.38 -4.98
N ALA A 139 32.05 -0.76 -4.42
CA ALA A 139 31.50 -2.07 -4.74
C ALA A 139 30.15 -2.35 -4.07
N ASP A 140 29.84 -1.68 -2.97
CA ASP A 140 28.60 -1.81 -2.22
C ASP A 140 28.04 -0.43 -1.82
N GLU A 141 26.75 -0.37 -1.49
CA GLU A 141 26.07 0.88 -1.13
C GLU A 141 26.59 1.46 0.20
N GLU A 142 26.87 0.61 1.18
CA GLU A 142 27.37 1.06 2.49
C GLU A 142 28.73 1.77 2.33
N ALA A 143 29.58 1.31 1.42
CA ALA A 143 30.83 1.97 1.11
C ALA A 143 30.63 3.32 0.43
N VAL A 144 29.62 3.47 -0.44
CA VAL A 144 29.23 4.78 -1.01
C VAL A 144 28.85 5.76 0.11
N PHE A 145 27.91 5.38 0.98
CA PHE A 145 27.46 6.25 2.07
C PHE A 145 28.59 6.58 3.06
N ARG A 146 29.42 5.60 3.40
CA ARG A 146 30.60 5.79 4.27
C ARG A 146 31.61 6.79 3.67
N ALA A 147 31.87 6.68 2.37
CA ALA A 147 32.78 7.61 1.68
C ALA A 147 32.21 9.04 1.57
N LEU A 148 30.87 9.19 1.56
CA LEU A 148 30.19 10.48 1.65
C LEU A 148 30.08 11.02 3.09
N ASN A 149 30.55 10.26 4.07
CA ASN A 149 30.38 10.54 5.49
C ASN A 149 28.90 10.74 5.88
N LEU A 150 28.02 9.87 5.33
CA LEU A 150 26.59 9.86 5.57
C LEU A 150 26.17 8.49 6.17
N PRO A 151 25.12 8.45 7.00
CA PRO A 151 24.51 7.19 7.39
C PRO A 151 23.86 6.50 6.18
N TRP A 152 23.81 5.17 6.22
CA TRP A 152 23.12 4.42 5.16
C TRP A 152 21.64 4.76 5.14
N CYS A 153 21.13 5.12 3.97
CA CYS A 153 19.73 5.48 3.78
C CYS A 153 18.95 4.33 3.13
N PRO A 154 17.88 3.82 3.76
CA PRO A 154 17.01 2.81 3.17
C PRO A 154 16.46 3.23 1.81
N PRO A 155 16.34 2.32 0.82
CA PRO A 155 15.82 2.65 -0.51
C PRO A 155 14.48 3.37 -0.50
N GLU A 156 13.58 3.01 0.42
CA GLU A 156 12.24 3.59 0.58
C GLU A 156 12.27 5.10 0.86
N LEU A 157 13.36 5.60 1.44
CA LEU A 157 13.52 7.01 1.81
C LEU A 157 14.29 7.84 0.76
N ARG A 158 14.76 7.23 -0.33
CA ARG A 158 15.57 7.89 -1.36
C ARG A 158 14.73 8.64 -2.39
N GLU A 159 13.68 9.34 -1.96
CA GLU A 159 12.80 10.16 -2.82
C GLU A 159 13.22 11.61 -2.84
N GLU A 160 13.51 12.20 -1.70
CA GLU A 160 13.94 13.59 -1.54
C GLU A 160 15.33 13.68 -0.92
N PRO A 161 16.05 14.78 -1.14
CA PRO A 161 17.35 15.01 -0.53
C PRO A 161 17.30 14.85 1.00
N PHE A 162 18.08 13.91 1.52
CA PHE A 162 18.19 13.62 2.93
C PHE A 162 19.62 13.25 3.31
N ARG A 163 20.14 13.81 4.38
CA ARG A 163 21.53 13.59 4.86
C ARG A 163 21.60 13.29 6.37
N GLY A 164 20.44 13.24 7.06
CA GLY A 164 20.38 12.92 8.47
C GLY A 164 20.41 11.42 8.76
N GLU A 165 20.29 11.08 10.04
CA GLU A 165 20.10 9.69 10.47
C GLU A 165 18.66 9.25 10.14
N PRO A 166 18.45 8.19 9.33
CA PRO A 166 17.12 7.68 9.11
C PRO A 166 16.57 7.03 10.39
N PRO A 167 15.25 7.09 10.62
CA PRO A 167 14.66 6.39 11.76
C PRO A 167 14.80 4.87 11.58
N GLU A 168 14.75 4.14 12.69
CA GLU A 168 14.56 2.69 12.65
C GLU A 168 13.16 2.39 12.12
N LEU A 169 13.08 1.97 10.85
CA LEU A 169 11.83 1.74 10.16
C LEU A 169 11.14 0.46 10.63
N VAL A 170 9.79 0.48 10.67
CA VAL A 170 9.00 -0.73 10.94
C VAL A 170 9.37 -1.87 9.99
N GLU A 171 9.43 -3.08 10.50
CA GLU A 171 9.72 -4.28 9.72
C GLU A 171 8.51 -5.21 9.64
N LEU A 172 8.42 -5.98 8.56
CA LEU A 172 7.34 -6.95 8.35
C LEU A 172 7.26 -7.97 9.51
N GLY A 173 8.41 -8.44 9.99
CA GLY A 173 8.50 -9.38 11.11
C GLY A 173 8.07 -8.79 12.46
N GLY A 174 7.94 -7.46 12.57
CA GLY A 174 7.41 -6.77 13.74
C GLY A 174 5.88 -6.72 13.80
N ILE A 175 5.17 -7.03 12.71
CA ILE A 175 3.70 -7.04 12.66
C ILE A 175 3.17 -8.29 13.38
N ARG A 176 2.32 -8.08 14.37
CA ARG A 176 1.75 -9.14 15.21
C ARG A 176 0.35 -9.59 14.80
N GLY A 177 -0.30 -8.88 13.90
CA GLY A 177 -1.63 -9.25 13.41
C GLY A 177 -2.13 -8.35 12.29
N ASP A 178 -3.18 -8.81 11.63
CA ASP A 178 -3.89 -8.07 10.58
C ASP A 178 -5.26 -7.61 11.13
N LEU A 179 -5.55 -6.33 11.00
CA LEU A 179 -6.76 -5.73 11.56
C LEU A 179 -7.80 -5.38 10.49
N HIS A 180 -7.63 -5.87 9.25
CA HIS A 180 -8.61 -5.70 8.19
C HIS A 180 -8.54 -6.84 7.18
N CYS A 181 -9.49 -7.76 7.27
CA CYS A 181 -9.69 -8.78 6.25
C CYS A 181 -11.16 -9.23 6.17
N HIS A 182 -11.54 -9.79 5.03
CA HIS A 182 -12.91 -10.17 4.67
C HIS A 182 -13.05 -11.68 4.53
N THR A 183 -14.29 -12.15 4.70
CA THR A 183 -14.65 -13.55 4.57
C THR A 183 -15.83 -13.75 3.63
N ARG A 184 -16.31 -14.99 3.50
CA ARG A 184 -17.53 -15.32 2.72
C ARG A 184 -18.81 -14.71 3.29
N TRP A 185 -18.75 -14.08 4.45
CA TRP A 185 -19.87 -13.35 5.00
C TRP A 185 -20.20 -12.10 4.17
N SER A 186 -19.19 -11.46 3.59
CA SER A 186 -19.38 -10.39 2.60
C SER A 186 -18.89 -10.82 1.21
N ASP A 187 -17.72 -10.44 0.81
CA ASP A 187 -17.14 -10.62 -0.54
C ASP A 187 -15.79 -11.33 -0.53
N GLY A 188 -15.31 -11.76 0.62
CA GLY A 188 -14.14 -12.61 0.75
C GLY A 188 -14.37 -14.02 0.19
N LYS A 189 -13.30 -14.72 -0.13
CA LYS A 189 -13.32 -16.06 -0.77
C LYS A 189 -13.10 -17.20 0.20
N ALA A 190 -12.72 -16.92 1.44
CA ALA A 190 -12.38 -17.89 2.47
C ALA A 190 -13.35 -17.81 3.66
N THR A 191 -13.44 -18.88 4.43
CA THR A 191 -14.19 -18.88 5.70
C THR A 191 -13.40 -18.16 6.79
N VAL A 192 -14.06 -17.82 7.92
CA VAL A 192 -13.39 -17.31 9.13
C VAL A 192 -12.25 -18.24 9.55
N ALA A 193 -12.51 -19.56 9.61
CA ALA A 193 -11.51 -20.55 10.01
C ALA A 193 -10.31 -20.63 9.05
N ASP A 194 -10.54 -20.48 7.73
CA ASP A 194 -9.45 -20.52 6.74
C ASP A 194 -8.56 -19.27 6.86
N MET A 195 -9.16 -18.08 7.02
CA MET A 195 -8.44 -16.83 7.21
C MET A 195 -7.64 -16.86 8.53
N ALA A 196 -8.26 -17.33 9.61
CA ALA A 196 -7.63 -17.45 10.92
C ALA A 196 -6.42 -18.40 10.90
N ARG A 197 -6.58 -19.60 10.30
CA ARG A 197 -5.49 -20.57 10.16
C ARG A 197 -4.33 -20.00 9.35
N ALA A 198 -4.63 -19.37 8.22
CA ALA A 198 -3.61 -18.77 7.37
C ALA A 198 -2.87 -17.59 8.01
N ALA A 199 -3.54 -16.83 8.87
CA ALA A 199 -2.91 -15.76 9.67
C ALA A 199 -2.00 -16.35 10.77
N ASN A 200 -2.47 -17.37 11.47
CA ASN A 200 -1.68 -18.08 12.49
C ASN A 200 -0.41 -18.73 11.88
N GLU A 201 -0.52 -19.37 10.71
CA GLU A 201 0.60 -19.94 9.96
C GLU A 201 1.65 -18.90 9.53
N ARG A 202 1.25 -17.63 9.43
CA ARG A 202 2.17 -16.50 9.18
C ARG A 202 2.86 -15.98 10.46
N GLY A 203 2.56 -16.56 11.61
CA GLY A 203 3.13 -16.17 12.90
C GLY A 203 2.44 -14.96 13.52
N TYR A 204 1.23 -14.61 13.10
CA TYR A 204 0.46 -13.58 13.76
C TYR A 204 -0.12 -14.07 15.09
N ASP A 205 -0.30 -13.16 16.04
CA ASP A 205 -0.95 -13.44 17.30
C ASP A 205 -2.47 -13.28 17.20
N TYR A 206 -2.92 -12.44 16.25
CA TYR A 206 -4.34 -12.11 16.07
C TYR A 206 -4.68 -11.67 14.64
N ILE A 207 -5.99 -11.72 14.33
CA ILE A 207 -6.58 -11.17 13.11
C ILE A 207 -7.95 -10.57 13.43
N ALA A 208 -8.35 -9.48 12.78
CA ALA A 208 -9.72 -8.97 12.84
C ALA A 208 -10.47 -9.33 11.54
N ILE A 209 -11.65 -9.93 11.68
CA ILE A 209 -12.57 -10.14 10.55
C ILE A 209 -13.43 -8.89 10.41
N CYS A 210 -13.32 -8.19 9.29
CA CYS A 210 -13.94 -6.89 9.04
C CYS A 210 -14.83 -6.92 7.80
N ASP A 211 -15.80 -7.84 7.77
CA ASP A 211 -16.75 -7.92 6.67
C ASP A 211 -17.59 -6.64 6.56
N HIS A 212 -18.10 -6.33 5.36
CA HIS A 212 -18.83 -5.09 5.07
C HIS A 212 -20.21 -5.01 5.73
N THR A 213 -20.69 -3.78 5.92
CA THR A 213 -22.09 -3.48 6.28
C THR A 213 -22.96 -3.23 5.04
N PRO A 214 -24.30 -3.27 5.14
CA PRO A 214 -25.20 -3.20 3.98
C PRO A 214 -25.08 -1.93 3.11
N ALA A 215 -24.71 -0.78 3.70
CA ALA A 215 -24.62 0.50 2.97
C ALA A 215 -23.51 0.52 1.91
N VAL A 216 -22.57 -0.41 1.91
CA VAL A 216 -21.58 -0.56 0.82
C VAL A 216 -22.26 -0.75 -0.54
N GLY A 217 -23.41 -1.42 -0.58
CA GLY A 217 -24.31 -1.54 -1.74
C GLY A 217 -23.80 -2.33 -2.93
N ALA A 218 -22.47 -2.51 -3.06
CA ALA A 218 -21.85 -3.22 -4.17
C ALA A 218 -21.75 -4.73 -3.93
N VAL A 219 -21.69 -5.14 -2.67
CA VAL A 219 -21.57 -6.52 -2.21
C VAL A 219 -22.55 -6.78 -1.07
N ARG A 220 -22.67 -8.03 -0.64
CA ARG A 220 -23.43 -8.37 0.55
C ARG A 220 -22.78 -7.75 1.78
N GLY A 221 -23.55 -7.05 2.61
CA GLY A 221 -23.14 -6.59 3.92
C GLY A 221 -23.84 -7.36 5.04
N LEU A 222 -23.25 -7.33 6.24
CA LEU A 222 -23.74 -8.03 7.43
C LEU A 222 -24.83 -7.19 8.12
N THR A 223 -26.01 -7.79 8.29
CA THR A 223 -27.04 -7.28 9.19
C THR A 223 -26.65 -7.53 10.65
N PRO A 224 -27.30 -6.89 11.65
CA PRO A 224 -27.06 -7.18 13.07
C PRO A 224 -27.15 -8.68 13.42
N ASP A 225 -28.08 -9.40 12.82
CA ASP A 225 -28.22 -10.85 13.02
C ASP A 225 -27.08 -11.63 12.37
N ASP A 226 -26.55 -11.17 11.21
CA ASP A 226 -25.38 -11.76 10.59
C ASP A 226 -24.13 -11.56 11.44
N VAL A 227 -23.94 -10.38 12.04
CA VAL A 227 -22.82 -10.07 12.96
C VAL A 227 -22.81 -11.05 14.13
N ARG A 228 -23.98 -11.29 14.75
CA ARG A 228 -24.08 -12.24 15.87
C ARG A 228 -23.84 -13.69 15.45
N ARG A 229 -24.33 -14.11 14.26
CA ARG A 229 -24.04 -15.46 13.72
C ARG A 229 -22.58 -15.63 13.36
N GLN A 230 -21.92 -14.60 12.82
CA GLN A 230 -20.49 -14.65 12.55
C GLN A 230 -19.66 -14.76 13.84
N ALA A 231 -20.12 -14.14 14.94
CA ALA A 231 -19.47 -14.25 16.24
C ALA A 231 -19.36 -15.70 16.73
N ASP A 232 -20.34 -16.57 16.41
CA ASP A 232 -20.30 -18.00 16.73
C ASP A 232 -19.16 -18.72 15.96
N GLU A 233 -18.97 -18.40 14.67
CA GLU A 233 -17.84 -18.94 13.87
C GLU A 233 -16.49 -18.43 14.40
N ILE A 234 -16.42 -17.17 14.80
CA ILE A 234 -15.22 -16.56 15.39
C ILE A 234 -14.89 -17.25 16.73
N ALA A 235 -15.89 -17.50 17.58
CA ALA A 235 -15.70 -18.21 18.83
C ALA A 235 -15.15 -19.63 18.60
N ALA A 236 -15.73 -20.37 17.65
CA ALA A 236 -15.24 -21.71 17.29
C ALA A 236 -13.79 -21.68 16.74
N ALA A 237 -13.43 -20.67 15.96
CA ALA A 237 -12.06 -20.50 15.47
C ALA A 237 -11.08 -20.16 16.62
N ASN A 238 -11.50 -19.37 17.59
CA ASN A 238 -10.73 -19.03 18.78
C ASN A 238 -10.47 -20.27 19.67
N ASP A 239 -11.47 -21.11 19.86
CA ASP A 239 -11.32 -22.37 20.62
C ASP A 239 -10.32 -23.33 19.95
N LEU A 240 -10.37 -23.39 18.60
CA LEU A 240 -9.51 -24.29 17.82
C LEU A 240 -8.06 -23.83 17.77
N LEU A 241 -7.82 -22.52 17.72
CA LEU A 241 -6.50 -21.95 17.40
C LEU A 241 -5.80 -21.28 18.59
N ALA A 242 -6.36 -21.40 19.81
CA ALA A 242 -5.74 -20.81 20.99
C ALA A 242 -4.25 -21.15 21.09
N PRO A 243 -3.35 -20.21 21.43
CA PRO A 243 -3.60 -18.84 21.93
C PRO A 243 -3.84 -17.77 20.85
N PHE A 244 -3.83 -18.09 19.56
CA PHE A 244 -4.16 -17.17 18.47
C PHE A 244 -5.58 -16.62 18.66
N ARG A 245 -5.81 -15.34 18.31
CA ARG A 245 -7.10 -14.69 18.50
C ARG A 245 -7.67 -14.14 17.19
N VAL A 246 -8.91 -14.48 16.91
CA VAL A 246 -9.76 -13.85 15.92
C VAL A 246 -10.63 -12.82 16.62
N LEU A 247 -10.56 -11.56 16.20
CA LEU A 247 -11.36 -10.47 16.73
C LEU A 247 -12.69 -10.36 15.98
N ARG A 248 -13.75 -10.08 16.70
CA ARG A 248 -15.03 -9.66 16.12
C ARG A 248 -14.87 -8.24 15.61
N GLY A 249 -14.67 -8.08 14.31
CA GLY A 249 -14.52 -6.80 13.67
C GLY A 249 -15.64 -6.51 12.68
N ILE A 250 -15.63 -5.31 12.12
CA ILE A 250 -16.52 -4.86 11.05
C ILE A 250 -15.85 -3.74 10.25
N GLU A 251 -16.02 -3.73 8.94
CA GLU A 251 -15.82 -2.54 8.13
C GLU A 251 -17.18 -1.86 7.94
N CYS A 252 -17.42 -0.84 8.78
CA CYS A 252 -18.70 -0.15 8.86
C CYS A 252 -18.72 1.09 7.97
N ASP A 253 -19.70 1.17 7.06
CA ASP A 253 -19.86 2.34 6.21
C ASP A 253 -20.26 3.58 7.03
N ILE A 254 -19.62 4.70 6.69
CA ILE A 254 -20.01 6.03 7.15
C ILE A 254 -21.14 6.53 6.26
N LEU A 255 -22.31 6.77 6.80
CA LEU A 255 -23.47 7.28 6.08
C LEU A 255 -23.31 8.76 5.69
N PRO A 256 -24.10 9.29 4.75
CA PRO A 256 -23.96 10.67 4.28
C PRO A 256 -24.02 11.76 5.36
N ASP A 257 -24.68 11.51 6.47
CA ASP A 257 -24.79 12.40 7.63
C ASP A 257 -23.65 12.25 8.66
N GLY A 258 -22.75 11.27 8.46
CA GLY A 258 -21.64 10.96 9.36
C GLY A 258 -21.93 9.86 10.38
N SER A 259 -23.16 9.39 10.50
CA SER A 259 -23.50 8.22 11.33
C SER A 259 -22.93 6.93 10.70
N LEU A 260 -22.85 5.86 11.49
CA LEU A 260 -22.42 4.55 11.03
C LEU A 260 -23.61 3.68 10.62
N ASP A 261 -23.38 2.78 9.66
CA ASP A 261 -24.41 1.86 9.11
C ASP A 261 -24.88 0.77 10.09
N LEU A 262 -24.30 0.70 11.27
CA LEU A 262 -24.76 -0.15 12.37
C LEU A 262 -25.04 0.71 13.60
N ALA A 263 -26.08 0.35 14.36
CA ALA A 263 -26.42 1.01 15.59
C ALA A 263 -25.42 0.70 16.71
N ASP A 264 -25.29 1.61 17.69
CA ASP A 264 -24.30 1.55 18.76
C ASP A 264 -24.42 0.28 19.62
N ASP A 265 -25.62 -0.27 19.78
CA ASP A 265 -25.84 -1.53 20.51
C ASP A 265 -25.12 -2.71 19.83
N VAL A 266 -25.12 -2.75 18.48
CA VAL A 266 -24.38 -3.76 17.70
C VAL A 266 -22.89 -3.46 17.72
N LEU A 267 -22.50 -2.19 17.53
CA LEU A 267 -21.08 -1.79 17.54
C LEU A 267 -20.42 -2.11 18.88
N SER A 268 -21.14 -2.02 19.99
CA SER A 268 -20.65 -2.34 21.33
C SER A 268 -20.32 -3.84 21.54
N GLU A 269 -20.87 -4.72 20.71
CA GLU A 269 -20.57 -6.15 20.72
C GLU A 269 -19.24 -6.49 20.04
N LEU A 270 -18.65 -5.52 19.31
CA LEU A 270 -17.44 -5.72 18.48
C LEU A 270 -16.15 -5.30 19.21
N GLU A 271 -15.06 -5.98 18.87
CA GLU A 271 -13.72 -5.71 19.42
C GLU A 271 -12.93 -4.73 18.54
N TRP A 272 -13.26 -4.66 17.24
CA TRP A 272 -12.58 -3.79 16.28
C TRP A 272 -13.57 -3.23 15.23
N VAL A 273 -13.75 -1.93 15.22
CA VAL A 273 -14.60 -1.24 14.23
C VAL A 273 -13.74 -0.36 13.34
N GLN A 274 -13.73 -0.63 12.05
CA GLN A 274 -13.18 0.23 11.02
C GLN A 274 -14.30 1.05 10.37
N ALA A 275 -14.19 2.36 10.40
CA ALA A 275 -15.10 3.26 9.69
C ALA A 275 -14.62 3.48 8.26
N SER A 276 -15.50 3.41 7.28
CA SER A 276 -15.12 3.42 5.85
C SER A 276 -16.05 4.28 5.01
N VAL A 277 -15.53 4.92 3.96
CA VAL A 277 -16.32 5.68 2.98
C VAL A 277 -16.35 4.94 1.66
N HIS A 278 -17.42 4.19 1.36
CA HIS A 278 -17.62 3.56 0.05
C HIS A 278 -18.55 4.38 -0.85
N GLY A 279 -19.64 4.89 -0.30
CA GLY A 279 -20.58 5.75 -1.02
C GLY A 279 -20.29 7.25 -0.89
N GLY A 280 -20.71 8.07 -1.87
CA GLY A 280 -20.63 9.53 -1.75
C GLY A 280 -19.22 10.13 -1.81
N GLN A 281 -18.24 9.42 -2.34
CA GLN A 281 -16.82 9.83 -2.38
C GLN A 281 -16.55 11.14 -3.18
N ARG A 282 -17.52 11.61 -3.96
CA ARG A 282 -17.44 12.86 -4.73
C ARG A 282 -18.13 14.04 -4.06
N MET A 283 -18.46 13.93 -2.77
CA MET A 283 -18.97 15.05 -2.00
C MET A 283 -17.96 16.21 -1.98
N PRO A 284 -18.43 17.47 -1.87
CA PRO A 284 -17.53 18.60 -1.64
C PRO A 284 -16.64 18.39 -0.42
N ARG A 285 -15.37 18.86 -0.48
CA ARG A 285 -14.35 18.69 0.55
C ARG A 285 -14.87 18.90 1.98
N GLN A 286 -15.52 20.03 2.22
CA GLN A 286 -16.02 20.37 3.56
C GLN A 286 -17.08 19.38 4.06
N GLN A 287 -17.99 18.92 3.19
CA GLN A 287 -19.03 17.97 3.54
C GLN A 287 -18.46 16.58 3.79
N LEU A 288 -17.53 16.12 2.95
CA LEU A 288 -16.87 14.83 3.13
C LEU A 288 -16.05 14.81 4.42
N THR A 289 -15.31 15.89 4.69
CA THR A 289 -14.51 16.02 5.91
C THR A 289 -15.40 16.00 7.16
N ALA A 290 -16.46 16.82 7.20
CA ALA A 290 -17.37 16.84 8.33
C ALA A 290 -18.06 15.48 8.57
N ARG A 291 -18.43 14.78 7.50
CA ARG A 291 -18.97 13.42 7.55
C ARG A 291 -18.00 12.45 8.21
N VAL A 292 -16.73 12.48 7.84
CA VAL A 292 -15.68 11.62 8.43
C VAL A 292 -15.42 12.00 9.87
N GLU A 293 -15.26 13.29 10.17
CA GLU A 293 -15.06 13.78 11.54
C GLU A 293 -16.16 13.33 12.50
N GLU A 294 -17.43 13.36 12.05
CA GLU A 294 -18.56 12.90 12.87
C GLU A 294 -18.46 11.40 13.17
N ALA A 295 -18.13 10.59 12.16
CA ALA A 295 -17.94 9.15 12.34
C ALA A 295 -16.79 8.82 13.31
N LEU A 296 -15.68 9.57 13.25
CA LEU A 296 -14.54 9.33 14.15
C LEU A 296 -14.86 9.65 15.63
N ARG A 297 -15.87 10.48 15.92
CA ARG A 297 -16.34 10.76 17.29
C ARG A 297 -17.16 9.63 17.89
N ASN A 298 -17.62 8.68 17.05
CA ASN A 298 -18.32 7.52 17.58
C ASN A 298 -17.38 6.69 18.48
N PRO A 299 -17.75 6.36 19.75
CA PRO A 299 -16.86 5.74 20.73
C PRO A 299 -16.39 4.34 20.35
N TYR A 300 -17.05 3.67 19.42
CA TYR A 300 -16.70 2.31 18.99
C TYR A 300 -15.70 2.27 17.83
N VAL A 301 -15.50 3.36 17.09
CA VAL A 301 -14.54 3.44 15.98
C VAL A 301 -13.10 3.35 16.50
N ARG A 302 -12.33 2.44 15.93
CA ARG A 302 -10.90 2.22 16.26
C ARG A 302 -9.96 2.67 15.15
N CYS A 303 -10.42 2.63 13.90
CA CYS A 303 -9.61 2.93 12.73
C CYS A 303 -10.46 3.56 11.63
N LEU A 304 -9.90 4.51 10.90
CA LEU A 304 -10.44 4.98 9.63
C LEU A 304 -9.80 4.17 8.49
N SER A 305 -10.62 3.40 7.78
CA SER A 305 -10.21 2.52 6.70
C SER A 305 -9.91 3.31 5.42
N HIS A 306 -8.83 2.95 4.70
CA HIS A 306 -8.41 3.52 3.40
C HIS A 306 -8.90 4.97 3.17
N PRO A 307 -8.42 5.94 3.97
CA PRO A 307 -9.04 7.27 4.15
C PRO A 307 -9.22 8.08 2.87
N LYS A 308 -8.30 7.94 1.93
CA LYS A 308 -8.33 8.69 0.65
C LYS A 308 -9.15 7.97 -0.42
N GLY A 309 -9.55 6.72 -0.22
CA GLY A 309 -10.41 5.96 -1.11
C GLY A 309 -9.90 5.88 -2.55
N ARG A 310 -8.59 6.01 -2.78
CA ARG A 310 -7.97 6.01 -4.10
C ARG A 310 -7.96 4.63 -4.75
N TYR A 311 -7.93 4.63 -6.10
CA TYR A 311 -7.50 3.48 -6.88
C TYR A 311 -6.38 3.92 -7.81
N ILE A 312 -5.16 3.44 -7.56
CA ILE A 312 -3.95 3.81 -8.29
C ILE A 312 -4.17 3.59 -9.79
N ASN A 313 -3.83 4.59 -10.60
CA ASN A 313 -4.01 4.61 -12.05
C ASN A 313 -5.48 4.56 -12.56
N ARG A 314 -6.49 4.53 -11.69
CA ARG A 314 -7.91 4.41 -12.06
C ARG A 314 -8.79 5.54 -11.54
N ARG A 315 -8.70 5.82 -10.24
CA ARG A 315 -9.53 6.82 -9.56
C ARG A 315 -8.66 7.69 -8.66
N PRO A 316 -8.77 9.02 -8.76
CA PRO A 316 -8.05 9.91 -7.86
C PRO A 316 -8.53 9.73 -6.42
N GLU A 317 -7.77 10.26 -5.51
CA GLU A 317 -8.09 10.34 -4.09
C GLU A 317 -9.35 11.16 -3.84
N ASN A 318 -10.04 10.83 -2.75
CA ASN A 318 -11.11 11.65 -2.21
C ASN A 318 -10.59 13.04 -1.80
N ASP A 319 -11.38 14.08 -2.03
CA ASP A 319 -11.04 15.43 -1.60
C ASP A 319 -11.35 15.61 -0.10
N LEU A 320 -10.57 14.90 0.74
CA LEU A 320 -10.67 14.91 2.18
C LEU A 320 -9.61 15.84 2.77
N ASP A 321 -10.01 16.70 3.73
CA ASP A 321 -9.08 17.53 4.50
C ASP A 321 -8.39 16.69 5.57
N LEU A 322 -7.19 16.20 5.25
CA LEU A 322 -6.47 15.31 6.15
C LEU A 322 -6.01 15.98 7.44
N ASP A 323 -5.68 17.27 7.42
CA ASP A 323 -5.23 17.97 8.63
C ASP A 323 -6.34 17.96 9.69
N ARG A 324 -7.58 18.27 9.29
CA ARG A 324 -8.74 18.19 10.18
C ARG A 324 -9.05 16.76 10.63
N VAL A 325 -8.91 15.78 9.72
CA VAL A 325 -9.09 14.35 10.06
C VAL A 325 -8.03 13.91 11.08
N PHE A 326 -6.78 14.36 10.93
CA PHE A 326 -5.71 14.05 11.90
C PHE A 326 -6.00 14.63 13.27
N GLU A 327 -6.49 15.87 13.34
CA GLU A 327 -6.89 16.51 14.61
C GLU A 327 -7.94 15.69 15.35
N VAL A 328 -9.00 15.25 14.65
CA VAL A 328 -10.07 14.46 15.26
C VAL A 328 -9.58 13.03 15.57
N ALA A 329 -8.85 12.39 14.66
CA ALA A 329 -8.30 11.07 14.89
C ALA A 329 -7.40 11.03 16.14
N LEU A 330 -6.56 12.06 16.33
CA LEU A 330 -5.70 12.18 17.50
C LEU A 330 -6.52 12.41 18.78
N SER A 331 -7.51 13.32 18.75
CA SER A 331 -8.34 13.63 19.94
C SER A 331 -9.21 12.46 20.37
N GLU A 332 -9.66 11.66 19.41
CA GLU A 332 -10.54 10.52 19.63
C GLU A 332 -9.81 9.17 19.73
N ASP A 333 -8.48 9.17 19.74
CA ASP A 333 -7.65 7.95 19.77
C ASP A 333 -8.01 6.93 18.67
N VAL A 334 -8.28 7.42 17.45
CA VAL A 334 -8.58 6.61 16.26
C VAL A 334 -7.32 6.49 15.41
N ALA A 335 -6.95 5.28 15.02
CA ALA A 335 -5.83 5.05 14.11
C ALA A 335 -6.23 5.28 12.64
N LEU A 336 -5.23 5.48 11.77
CA LEU A 336 -5.45 5.56 10.34
C LEU A 336 -4.86 4.34 9.64
N GLU A 337 -5.59 3.79 8.70
CA GLU A 337 -5.15 2.62 7.97
C GLU A 337 -4.08 2.96 6.93
N VAL A 338 -3.10 2.06 6.81
CA VAL A 338 -2.22 1.91 5.66
C VAL A 338 -2.62 0.60 4.98
N ASN A 339 -3.55 0.69 4.05
CA ASN A 339 -4.14 -0.44 3.36
C ASN A 339 -3.17 -1.05 2.35
N GLY A 340 -2.98 -2.36 2.41
CA GLY A 340 -2.02 -3.11 1.59
C GLY A 340 -2.56 -3.63 0.26
N LEU A 341 -3.84 -3.38 -0.10
CA LEU A 341 -4.32 -3.77 -1.42
C LEU A 341 -3.47 -3.12 -2.53
N PRO A 342 -2.96 -3.90 -3.49
CA PRO A 342 -1.99 -3.40 -4.47
C PRO A 342 -2.45 -2.22 -5.31
N ASP A 343 -3.76 -2.08 -5.53
CA ASP A 343 -4.35 -0.99 -6.30
C ASP A 343 -4.85 0.16 -5.42
N ARG A 344 -4.72 0.07 -4.08
CA ARG A 344 -5.04 1.14 -3.13
C ARG A 344 -3.77 1.76 -2.53
N LEU A 345 -3.02 1.02 -1.70
CA LEU A 345 -1.90 1.47 -0.86
C LEU A 345 -2.25 2.80 -0.14
N ASP A 346 -3.33 2.79 0.62
CA ASP A 346 -4.01 3.97 1.17
C ASP A 346 -4.06 3.89 2.72
N LEU A 347 -3.42 4.78 3.40
CA LEU A 347 -2.72 6.02 3.04
C LEU A 347 -1.46 5.79 2.18
N SER A 348 -1.12 6.78 1.35
CA SER A 348 0.18 6.83 0.68
C SER A 348 1.32 7.11 1.66
N GLY A 349 2.58 6.83 1.27
CA GLY A 349 3.73 7.14 2.11
C GLY A 349 3.84 8.63 2.51
N GLU A 350 3.44 9.56 1.63
CA GLU A 350 3.39 10.98 1.94
C GLU A 350 2.34 11.29 3.01
N HIS A 351 1.13 10.75 2.87
CA HIS A 351 0.06 10.92 3.85
C HIS A 351 0.39 10.26 5.20
N VAL A 352 1.07 9.11 5.18
CA VAL A 352 1.60 8.48 6.40
C VAL A 352 2.57 9.43 7.10
N ARG A 353 3.53 10.02 6.38
CA ARG A 353 4.49 10.97 6.97
C ARG A 353 3.78 12.16 7.62
N ASN A 354 2.74 12.69 6.98
CA ASN A 354 1.94 13.80 7.52
C ASN A 354 1.16 13.38 8.77
N ALA A 355 0.52 12.19 8.76
CA ALA A 355 -0.20 11.64 9.91
C ALA A 355 0.72 11.46 11.13
N LEU A 356 1.92 10.89 10.91
CA LEU A 356 2.93 10.73 11.96
C LEU A 356 3.45 12.07 12.48
N GLY A 357 3.61 13.06 11.60
CA GLY A 357 3.97 14.43 11.97
C GLY A 357 2.91 15.11 12.85
N ALA A 358 1.63 14.78 12.66
CA ALA A 358 0.53 15.20 13.51
C ALA A 358 0.38 14.36 14.80
N GLY A 359 1.15 13.29 14.98
CA GLY A 359 1.11 12.41 16.15
C GLY A 359 0.06 11.29 16.08
N VAL A 360 -0.59 11.08 14.92
CA VAL A 360 -1.60 10.03 14.74
C VAL A 360 -0.92 8.70 14.50
N GLU A 361 -1.38 7.64 15.18
CA GLU A 361 -0.90 6.28 14.97
C GLU A 361 -1.54 5.65 13.73
N ILE A 362 -0.80 4.75 13.09
CA ILE A 362 -1.26 4.01 11.91
C ILE A 362 -1.45 2.52 12.19
N VAL A 363 -2.24 1.87 11.35
CA VAL A 363 -2.41 0.41 11.31
C VAL A 363 -1.99 -0.08 9.92
N CYS A 364 -1.06 -1.01 9.86
CA CYS A 364 -0.78 -1.74 8.64
C CYS A 364 -1.77 -2.90 8.49
N SER A 365 -2.49 -2.96 7.38
CA SER A 365 -3.50 -3.99 7.14
C SER A 365 -3.51 -4.43 5.68
N THR A 366 -4.15 -5.56 5.41
CA THR A 366 -4.13 -6.13 4.06
C THR A 366 -5.38 -5.86 3.26
N ASP A 367 -6.52 -5.64 3.91
CA ASP A 367 -7.83 -5.64 3.26
C ASP A 367 -8.02 -6.92 2.41
N ALA A 368 -7.61 -8.05 3.02
CA ALA A 368 -7.50 -9.33 2.32
C ALA A 368 -8.86 -9.97 2.11
N HIS A 369 -9.20 -10.24 0.86
CA HIS A 369 -10.42 -10.96 0.46
C HIS A 369 -10.15 -12.46 0.17
N SER A 370 -8.97 -12.95 0.54
CA SER A 370 -8.57 -14.36 0.39
C SER A 370 -7.33 -14.63 1.24
N VAL A 371 -7.08 -15.91 1.53
CA VAL A 371 -5.86 -16.36 2.22
C VAL A 371 -4.57 -15.82 1.56
N ARG A 372 -4.52 -15.78 0.21
CA ARG A 372 -3.39 -15.21 -0.52
C ARG A 372 -3.24 -13.71 -0.26
N GLY A 373 -4.35 -13.00 -0.10
CA GLY A 373 -4.38 -11.55 0.15
C GLY A 373 -3.65 -11.14 1.43
N LEU A 374 -3.59 -11.99 2.45
CA LEU A 374 -2.82 -11.74 3.69
C LEU A 374 -1.32 -11.47 3.40
N GLY A 375 -0.79 -11.90 2.25
CA GLY A 375 0.56 -11.57 1.81
C GLY A 375 0.76 -10.09 1.44
N ASN A 376 -0.32 -9.32 1.27
CA ASN A 376 -0.25 -7.89 0.97
C ASN A 376 0.28 -7.06 2.15
N MET A 377 0.41 -7.62 3.34
CA MET A 377 1.01 -6.93 4.50
C MET A 377 2.39 -6.34 4.17
N GLN A 378 3.19 -7.02 3.35
CA GLN A 378 4.47 -6.47 2.89
C GLN A 378 4.34 -5.14 2.14
N LEU A 379 3.23 -4.92 1.41
CA LEU A 379 2.97 -3.68 0.67
C LEU A 379 2.54 -2.56 1.61
N SER A 380 1.69 -2.88 2.60
CA SER A 380 1.30 -1.96 3.66
C SER A 380 2.52 -1.50 4.46
N VAL A 381 3.33 -2.43 4.97
CA VAL A 381 4.55 -2.12 5.71
C VAL A 381 5.52 -1.28 4.88
N ALA A 382 5.75 -1.63 3.61
CA ALA A 382 6.63 -0.86 2.75
C ALA A 382 6.10 0.58 2.51
N THR A 383 4.78 0.75 2.40
CA THR A 383 4.15 2.07 2.31
C THR A 383 4.33 2.86 3.60
N ALA A 384 4.17 2.22 4.77
CA ALA A 384 4.45 2.84 6.07
C ALA A 384 5.94 3.24 6.19
N ARG A 385 6.89 2.39 5.76
CA ARG A 385 8.33 2.70 5.71
C ARG A 385 8.64 3.91 4.84
N ARG A 386 8.00 4.03 3.68
CA ARG A 386 8.10 5.23 2.82
C ARG A 386 7.59 6.49 3.54
N GLY A 387 6.66 6.35 4.45
CA GLY A 387 6.17 7.40 5.34
C GLY A 387 7.04 7.61 6.60
N TRP A 388 8.21 6.97 6.70
CA TRP A 388 9.16 7.09 7.82
C TRP A 388 8.66 6.46 9.12
N ALA A 389 7.71 5.53 9.06
CA ALA A 389 7.14 4.89 10.24
C ALA A 389 8.14 3.94 10.92
N SER A 390 8.29 4.11 12.22
CA SER A 390 8.94 3.13 13.11
C SER A 390 7.90 2.15 13.70
N ALA A 391 8.36 1.09 14.36
CA ALA A 391 7.48 0.17 15.05
C ALA A 391 6.61 0.86 16.11
N ALA A 392 7.11 1.93 16.76
CA ALA A 392 6.35 2.70 17.75
C ALA A 392 5.14 3.42 17.17
N ASN A 393 5.15 3.72 15.87
CA ASN A 393 4.07 4.42 15.16
C ASN A 393 2.97 3.47 14.67
N VAL A 394 3.25 2.17 14.58
CA VAL A 394 2.35 1.17 14.00
C VAL A 394 1.65 0.38 15.09
N LEU A 395 0.35 0.54 15.21
CA LEU A 395 -0.44 -0.02 16.30
C LEU A 395 -0.33 -1.56 16.37
N ASN A 396 -0.41 -2.24 15.25
CA ASN A 396 -0.40 -3.71 15.20
C ASN A 396 1.00 -4.37 15.23
N THR A 397 2.02 -3.62 15.63
CA THR A 397 3.28 -4.19 16.18
C THR A 397 3.14 -4.53 17.67
N ARG A 398 2.06 -4.08 18.31
CA ARG A 398 1.83 -4.23 19.75
C ARG A 398 1.06 -5.50 20.09
N PRO A 399 1.18 -5.97 21.36
CA PRO A 399 0.37 -7.09 21.84
C PRO A 399 -1.13 -6.78 21.77
N LEU A 400 -1.95 -7.79 21.53
CA LEU A 400 -3.41 -7.70 21.48
C LEU A 400 -4.00 -6.97 22.70
N SER A 401 -3.47 -7.23 23.90
CA SER A 401 -3.93 -6.56 25.12
C SER A 401 -3.81 -5.03 25.08
N THR A 402 -2.89 -4.49 24.29
CA THR A 402 -2.76 -3.04 24.08
C THR A 402 -3.82 -2.53 23.10
N ILE A 403 -4.10 -3.29 22.03
CA ILE A 403 -5.09 -2.94 21.03
C ILE A 403 -6.50 -2.90 21.63
N LEU A 404 -6.86 -3.91 22.42
CA LEU A 404 -8.18 -4.01 23.05
C LEU A 404 -8.44 -2.99 24.16
N ARG A 405 -7.39 -2.45 24.81
CA ARG A 405 -7.53 -1.39 25.83
C ARG A 405 -7.73 0.00 25.24
N ARG A 406 -7.47 0.16 23.98
CA ARG A 406 -7.64 1.43 23.31
C ARG A 406 -9.12 1.79 23.28
N ARG A 407 -9.46 2.95 23.86
CA ARG A 407 -10.83 3.46 23.92
C ARG A 407 -11.84 2.43 24.49
N PRO A 408 -11.82 2.17 25.82
CA PRO A 408 -12.84 1.31 26.42
C PRO A 408 -14.21 1.94 26.20
N PRO A 409 -15.29 1.12 26.09
CA PRO A 409 -16.65 1.66 26.06
C PRO A 409 -16.86 2.50 27.32
N SER A 410 -17.36 3.72 27.13
CA SER A 410 -17.73 4.66 28.19
C SER A 410 -18.84 4.10 29.06
#